data_32da902e569b3910f479581a1ea16a76
#
_entry.id   32da902e569b3910f479581a1ea16a76
#
_cell.length_a   1.000
_cell.length_b   1.000
_cell.length_c   1.000
_cell.angle_alpha   90.00
_cell.angle_beta   90.00
_cell.angle_gamma   90.00
#
_symmetry.space_group_name_H-M   'P 1'
#
loop_
_entity.id
_entity.type
_entity.pdbx_description
1 polymer ?
#
loop_
_entity_poly.entity_id
_entity_poly.type
_entity_poly.pdbx_seq_one_letter_code
_entity_poly.pdbx_strand_id
1 'polypeptide(L)'
;KDNNANAMDWSRNSFLINKGIKAVRDLSSAKNKNIEVMLHIAQPENGIWWFKEANENGVKDYDWIGLSYYPNWSQYTIQNVTPVLKGLIDTYNKKLMNVETAYPFSLLNADNANNILGTDALISGYDATQVGQLKYLLDLKTSIKNAGGSGLVYWEPAWVSNNCSKRWGQGSHWDN
;
A
#
# COMPACT_ATOMS: atom_id res chain seq x y z
N LYS A 1 5.46 16.57 9.37
CA LYS A 1 5.82 15.17 9.07
C LYS A 1 7.08 14.87 9.85
N ASP A 2 6.98 14.02 10.84
CA ASP A 2 8.15 13.52 11.55
C ASP A 2 8.87 12.56 10.61
N ASN A 3 9.94 13.02 9.97
CA ASN A 3 10.75 12.23 9.04
C ASN A 3 11.68 11.23 9.76
N ASN A 4 11.53 11.09 11.07
CA ASN A 4 12.33 10.17 11.88
C ASN A 4 11.38 9.22 12.62
N ALA A 5 11.35 7.97 12.16
CA ALA A 5 10.55 6.91 12.77
C ALA A 5 10.84 6.74 14.27
N ASN A 6 12.09 6.98 14.69
CA ASN A 6 12.52 6.92 16.09
C ASN A 6 12.08 8.13 16.94
N ALA A 7 11.53 9.17 16.31
CA ALA A 7 11.04 10.39 16.95
C ALA A 7 9.51 10.51 16.91
N MET A 8 8.79 9.46 16.52
CA MET A 8 7.34 9.48 16.49
C MET A 8 6.76 9.57 17.90
N ASP A 9 5.97 10.59 18.17
CA ASP A 9 5.22 10.70 19.43
C ASP A 9 4.00 9.76 19.40
N TRP A 10 4.22 8.55 19.87
CA TRP A 10 3.18 7.52 19.90
C TRP A 10 2.04 7.85 20.87
N SER A 11 2.27 8.64 21.90
CA SER A 11 1.17 9.06 22.80
C SER A 11 0.14 9.91 22.06
N ARG A 12 0.63 10.87 21.25
CA ARG A 12 -0.21 11.72 20.40
C ARG A 12 -0.80 10.93 19.22
N ASN A 13 0.01 10.14 18.52
CA ASN A 13 -0.42 9.43 17.32
C ASN A 13 -1.47 8.37 17.65
N SER A 14 -1.25 7.56 18.68
CA SER A 14 -2.24 6.56 19.11
C SER A 14 -3.55 7.21 19.57
N PHE A 15 -3.47 8.33 20.27
CA PHE A 15 -4.65 9.09 20.65
C PHE A 15 -5.47 9.54 19.43
N LEU A 16 -4.82 10.14 18.43
CA LEU A 16 -5.49 10.62 17.22
C LEU A 16 -6.08 9.47 16.39
N ILE A 17 -5.32 8.39 16.18
CA ILE A 17 -5.78 7.21 15.47
C ILE A 17 -6.99 6.60 16.18
N ASN A 18 -6.93 6.39 17.48
CA ASN A 18 -8.04 5.83 18.25
C ASN A 18 -9.28 6.75 18.25
N LYS A 19 -9.11 8.06 18.19
CA LYS A 19 -10.24 9.00 18.02
C LYS A 19 -10.90 8.83 16.65
N GLY A 20 -10.12 8.68 15.58
CA GLY A 20 -10.64 8.38 14.25
C GLY A 20 -11.39 7.04 14.20
N ILE A 21 -10.78 5.99 14.76
CA ILE A 21 -11.40 4.67 14.85
C ILE A 21 -12.73 4.76 15.62
N LYS A 22 -12.72 5.41 16.79
CA LYS A 22 -13.93 5.58 17.59
C LYS A 22 -15.04 6.29 16.82
N ALA A 23 -14.74 7.33 16.08
CA ALA A 23 -15.74 8.04 15.28
C ALA A 23 -16.40 7.12 14.23
N VAL A 24 -15.62 6.23 13.59
CA VAL A 24 -16.15 5.23 12.66
C VAL A 24 -17.03 4.21 13.40
N ARG A 25 -16.60 3.72 14.56
CA ARG A 25 -17.39 2.77 15.36
C ARG A 25 -18.70 3.38 15.87
N ASP A 26 -18.66 4.64 16.35
CA ASP A 26 -19.87 5.36 16.78
C ASP A 26 -20.89 5.50 15.63
N LEU A 27 -20.40 5.86 14.43
CA LEU A 27 -21.25 5.97 13.25
C LEU A 27 -21.79 4.60 12.80
N SER A 28 -20.95 3.57 12.80
CA SER A 28 -21.29 2.19 12.50
C SER A 28 -22.46 1.72 13.37
N SER A 29 -22.35 1.96 14.67
CA SER A 29 -23.40 1.65 15.64
C SER A 29 -24.67 2.48 15.40
N ALA A 30 -24.56 3.80 15.26
CA ALA A 30 -25.69 4.70 15.06
C ALA A 30 -26.48 4.40 13.77
N LYS A 31 -25.81 3.89 12.75
CA LYS A 31 -26.42 3.51 11.46
C LYS A 31 -26.80 2.04 11.36
N ASN A 32 -26.50 1.25 12.38
CA ASN A 32 -26.65 -0.22 12.36
C ASN A 32 -26.01 -0.84 11.11
N LYS A 33 -24.77 -0.41 10.79
CA LYS A 33 -23.99 -0.89 9.65
C LYS A 33 -22.59 -1.30 10.09
N ASN A 34 -22.11 -2.43 9.58
CA ASN A 34 -20.73 -2.83 9.81
C ASN A 34 -19.80 -2.02 8.91
N ILE A 35 -19.14 -1.01 9.49
CA ILE A 35 -18.12 -0.21 8.80
C ILE A 35 -16.75 -0.64 9.32
N GLU A 36 -15.96 -1.25 8.46
CA GLU A 36 -14.63 -1.72 8.82
C GLU A 36 -13.59 -0.61 8.72
N VAL A 37 -12.58 -0.68 9.56
CA VAL A 37 -11.45 0.26 9.60
C VAL A 37 -10.20 -0.42 9.08
N MET A 38 -9.55 0.20 8.11
CA MET A 38 -8.23 -0.21 7.62
C MET A 38 -7.16 0.82 8.02
N LEU A 39 -6.05 0.34 8.53
CA LEU A 39 -4.85 1.15 8.71
C LEU A 39 -3.86 0.81 7.61
N HIS A 40 -3.36 1.84 6.91
CA HIS A 40 -2.55 1.69 5.71
C HIS A 40 -1.14 2.21 5.93
N ILE A 41 -0.15 1.38 5.64
CA ILE A 41 1.28 1.68 5.75
C ILE A 41 2.00 1.30 4.46
N ALA A 42 2.88 2.18 4.00
CA ALA A 42 3.70 1.91 2.82
C ALA A 42 4.83 0.94 3.16
N GLN A 43 4.99 -0.07 2.33
CA GLN A 43 5.98 -1.14 2.34
C GLN A 43 5.85 -2.13 3.53
N PRO A 44 6.02 -3.44 3.28
CA PRO A 44 5.87 -4.48 4.30
C PRO A 44 6.81 -4.31 5.49
N GLU A 45 8.07 -3.93 5.27
CA GLU A 45 9.07 -3.68 6.31
C GLU A 45 8.63 -2.59 7.29
N ASN A 46 8.07 -1.50 6.77
CA ASN A 46 7.53 -0.43 7.60
C ASN A 46 6.26 -0.90 8.33
N GLY A 47 5.45 -1.73 7.67
CA GLY A 47 4.27 -2.35 8.27
C GLY A 47 4.63 -3.18 9.51
N ILE A 48 5.67 -4.01 9.44
CA ILE A 48 6.15 -4.81 10.57
C ILE A 48 6.43 -3.92 11.79
N TRP A 49 7.24 -2.91 11.59
CA TRP A 49 7.60 -1.98 12.66
C TRP A 49 6.40 -1.17 13.15
N TRP A 50 5.64 -0.58 12.21
CA TRP A 50 4.57 0.34 12.56
C TRP A 50 3.42 -0.34 13.32
N PHE A 51 2.98 -1.51 12.87
CA PHE A 51 1.90 -2.24 13.55
C PHE A 51 2.32 -2.76 14.91
N LYS A 52 3.61 -3.09 15.10
CA LYS A 52 4.16 -3.43 16.42
C LYS A 52 4.01 -2.25 17.38
N GLU A 53 4.56 -1.10 17.01
CA GLU A 53 4.49 0.11 17.82
C GLU A 53 3.04 0.56 18.09
N ALA A 54 2.20 0.56 17.05
CA ALA A 54 0.80 0.91 17.17
C ALA A 54 0.06 0.02 18.18
N ASN A 55 0.28 -1.30 18.10
CA ASN A 55 -0.33 -2.27 19.01
C ASN A 55 0.16 -2.11 20.44
N GLU A 56 1.46 -1.88 20.65
CA GLU A 56 2.06 -1.64 21.97
C GLU A 56 1.53 -0.33 22.59
N ASN A 57 1.21 0.67 21.76
CA ASN A 57 0.62 1.95 22.20
C ASN A 57 -0.92 1.97 22.15
N GLY A 58 -1.57 0.81 22.11
CA GLY A 58 -3.01 0.69 22.32
C GLY A 58 -3.88 0.93 21.08
N VAL A 59 -3.32 0.94 19.88
CA VAL A 59 -4.08 0.98 18.62
C VAL A 59 -4.40 -0.46 18.20
N LYS A 60 -5.59 -0.96 18.57
CA LYS A 60 -5.97 -2.37 18.40
C LYS A 60 -7.32 -2.59 17.72
N ASP A 61 -8.21 -1.59 17.75
CA ASP A 61 -9.58 -1.68 17.25
C ASP A 61 -9.67 -1.29 15.77
N TYR A 62 -8.93 -2.01 14.92
CA TYR A 62 -9.04 -1.94 13.46
C TYR A 62 -9.28 -3.34 12.89
N ASP A 63 -9.76 -3.42 11.65
CA ASP A 63 -10.16 -4.69 11.03
C ASP A 63 -9.16 -5.16 9.97
N TRP A 64 -8.47 -4.22 9.31
CA TRP A 64 -7.60 -4.49 8.18
C TRP A 64 -6.23 -3.88 8.32
N ILE A 65 -5.24 -4.62 7.85
CA ILE A 65 -3.91 -4.15 7.50
C ILE A 65 -3.91 -3.86 6.01
N GLY A 66 -3.72 -2.60 5.63
CA GLY A 66 -3.47 -2.16 4.26
C GLY A 66 -1.99 -1.90 4.04
N LEU A 67 -1.43 -2.40 2.96
CA LEU A 67 -0.04 -2.14 2.60
C LEU A 67 0.05 -1.57 1.19
N SER A 68 0.89 -0.54 0.97
CA SER A 68 1.47 -0.32 -0.35
C SER A 68 2.64 -1.27 -0.54
N TYR A 69 2.77 -1.85 -1.71
CA TYR A 69 3.92 -2.68 -2.04
C TYR A 69 4.43 -2.36 -3.44
N TYR A 70 5.63 -1.83 -3.48
CA TYR A 70 6.40 -1.57 -4.69
C TYR A 70 7.76 -2.26 -4.53
N PRO A 71 8.03 -3.35 -5.26
CA PRO A 71 9.25 -4.15 -5.06
C PRO A 71 10.53 -3.35 -5.23
N ASN A 72 10.52 -2.34 -6.08
CA ASN A 72 11.67 -1.45 -6.29
C ASN A 72 12.09 -0.69 -5.03
N TRP A 73 11.15 -0.42 -4.12
CA TRP A 73 11.39 0.32 -2.88
C TRP A 73 11.26 -0.53 -1.62
N SER A 74 11.02 -1.84 -1.77
CA SER A 74 10.89 -2.78 -0.67
C SER A 74 12.16 -3.62 -0.50
N GLN A 75 12.42 -4.03 0.72
CA GLN A 75 13.45 -5.03 1.03
C GLN A 75 13.00 -6.45 0.65
N TYR A 76 11.72 -6.63 0.35
CA TYR A 76 11.13 -7.93 0.00
C TYR A 76 10.81 -8.00 -1.49
N THR A 77 11.16 -9.12 -2.09
CA THR A 77 10.76 -9.46 -3.46
C THR A 77 9.40 -10.15 -3.47
N ILE A 78 8.76 -10.27 -4.64
CA ILE A 78 7.51 -11.03 -4.79
C ILE A 78 7.67 -12.48 -4.29
N GLN A 79 8.87 -13.07 -4.47
CA GLN A 79 9.16 -14.45 -4.11
C GLN A 79 9.29 -14.66 -2.59
N ASN A 80 9.66 -13.63 -1.84
CA ASN A 80 9.92 -13.77 -0.39
C ASN A 80 9.00 -12.92 0.51
N VAL A 81 8.07 -12.14 -0.05
CA VAL A 81 7.13 -11.32 0.73
C VAL A 81 6.04 -12.14 1.45
N THR A 82 5.67 -13.30 0.93
CA THR A 82 4.59 -14.14 1.47
C THR A 82 4.71 -14.42 2.98
N PRO A 83 5.85 -14.90 3.52
CA PRO A 83 5.96 -15.15 4.96
C PRO A 83 5.85 -13.88 5.81
N VAL A 84 6.23 -12.74 5.27
CA VAL A 84 6.10 -11.44 5.96
C VAL A 84 4.63 -11.04 6.09
N LEU A 85 3.88 -11.11 4.99
CA LEU A 85 2.45 -10.81 5.00
C LEU A 85 1.69 -11.78 5.91
N LYS A 86 2.04 -13.07 5.86
CA LYS A 86 1.46 -14.07 6.76
C LYS A 86 1.78 -13.77 8.22
N GLY A 87 3.00 -13.38 8.53
CA GLY A 87 3.41 -12.99 9.88
C GLY A 87 2.58 -11.84 10.44
N LEU A 88 2.27 -10.82 9.62
CA LEU A 88 1.39 -9.71 10.01
C LEU A 88 -0.03 -10.20 10.31
N ILE A 89 -0.60 -11.04 9.44
CA ILE A 89 -1.94 -11.61 9.64
C ILE A 89 -2.00 -12.41 10.95
N ASP A 90 -1.06 -13.32 11.15
CA ASP A 90 -1.04 -14.22 12.30
C ASP A 90 -0.80 -13.46 13.62
N THR A 91 0.09 -12.46 13.60
CA THR A 91 0.44 -11.69 14.80
C THR A 91 -0.72 -10.83 15.30
N TYR A 92 -1.43 -10.18 14.40
CA TYR A 92 -2.47 -9.22 14.78
C TYR A 92 -3.88 -9.77 14.64
N ASN A 93 -4.05 -10.94 14.03
CA ASN A 93 -5.34 -11.55 13.72
C ASN A 93 -6.26 -10.57 12.98
N LYS A 94 -5.71 -9.93 11.94
CA LYS A 94 -6.40 -8.95 11.09
C LYS A 94 -6.44 -9.41 9.65
N LYS A 95 -7.45 -8.96 8.91
CA LYS A 95 -7.47 -9.11 7.45
C LYS A 95 -6.31 -8.31 6.85
N LEU A 96 -5.79 -8.73 5.71
CA LEU A 96 -4.74 -8.01 5.01
C LEU A 96 -5.08 -7.85 3.53
N MET A 97 -4.79 -6.67 3.00
CA MET A 97 -4.87 -6.37 1.58
C MET A 97 -3.68 -5.51 1.16
N ASN A 98 -3.13 -5.77 -0.01
CA ASN A 98 -2.25 -4.80 -0.66
C ASN A 98 -3.13 -3.76 -1.35
N VAL A 99 -3.15 -2.54 -0.82
CA VAL A 99 -4.08 -1.48 -1.27
C VAL A 99 -3.45 -0.51 -2.25
N GLU A 100 -2.19 -0.72 -2.58
CA GLU A 100 -1.49 0.12 -3.53
C GLU A 100 -0.30 -0.64 -4.12
N THR A 101 -0.28 -0.76 -5.43
CA THR A 101 0.85 -1.24 -6.23
C THR A 101 0.71 -0.77 -7.67
N ALA A 102 1.83 -0.63 -8.36
CA ALA A 102 1.86 -0.41 -9.81
C ALA A 102 3.09 -1.07 -10.41
N TYR A 103 3.04 -1.30 -11.71
CA TYR A 103 4.17 -1.79 -12.50
C TYR A 103 4.08 -1.25 -13.93
N PRO A 104 5.17 -0.77 -14.55
CA PRO A 104 5.11 -0.16 -15.86
C PRO A 104 4.81 -1.21 -16.95
N PHE A 105 3.93 -0.87 -17.88
CA PHE A 105 3.71 -1.63 -19.11
C PHE A 105 4.50 -1.06 -20.30
N SER A 106 5.13 0.09 -20.12
CA SER A 106 5.95 0.78 -21.12
C SER A 106 6.97 1.68 -20.41
N LEU A 107 8.10 1.93 -21.05
CA LEU A 107 9.10 2.91 -20.59
C LEU A 107 9.00 4.23 -21.37
N LEU A 108 8.04 4.35 -22.28
CA LEU A 108 7.82 5.57 -23.04
C LEU A 108 7.05 6.58 -22.19
N ASN A 109 7.55 7.79 -22.13
CA ASN A 109 6.77 8.91 -21.58
C ASN A 109 5.66 9.27 -22.55
N ALA A 110 4.43 9.32 -22.06
CA ALA A 110 3.28 9.69 -22.84
C ALA A 110 3.06 11.21 -22.91
N ASP A 111 3.75 11.96 -22.05
CA ASP A 111 3.76 13.43 -22.04
C ASP A 111 5.16 13.98 -21.63
N ASN A 112 5.23 15.23 -21.21
CA ASN A 112 6.49 15.89 -20.81
C ASN A 112 6.88 15.62 -19.34
N ALA A 113 6.07 14.90 -18.57
CA ALA A 113 6.40 14.49 -17.22
C ALA A 113 7.11 13.13 -17.25
N ASN A 114 8.12 12.95 -16.40
CA ASN A 114 8.78 11.65 -16.29
C ASN A 114 7.88 10.67 -15.55
N ASN A 115 7.81 9.45 -16.04
CA ASN A 115 7.18 8.35 -15.32
C ASN A 115 7.92 8.10 -13.99
N ILE A 116 7.17 7.83 -12.92
CA ILE A 116 7.74 7.51 -11.60
C ILE A 116 8.35 6.11 -11.60
N LEU A 117 7.72 5.18 -12.30
CA LEU A 117 8.23 3.82 -12.47
C LEU A 117 8.93 3.71 -13.83
N GLY A 118 10.16 4.19 -13.91
CA GLY A 118 11.01 4.11 -15.08
C GLY A 118 11.83 2.81 -15.14
N THR A 119 12.93 2.84 -15.89
CA THR A 119 13.83 1.69 -16.06
C THR A 119 14.40 1.18 -14.73
N ASP A 120 14.62 2.06 -13.77
CA ASP A 120 15.10 1.78 -12.42
C ASP A 120 14.09 1.06 -11.53
N ALA A 121 12.81 1.08 -11.92
CA ALA A 121 11.75 0.36 -11.22
C ALA A 121 11.57 -1.09 -11.68
N LEU A 122 12.24 -1.50 -12.77
CA LEU A 122 12.10 -2.85 -13.30
C LEU A 122 12.78 -3.87 -12.41
N ILE A 123 12.08 -4.96 -12.16
CA ILE A 123 12.61 -6.12 -11.44
C ILE A 123 12.80 -7.32 -12.38
N SER A 124 13.81 -8.12 -12.10
CA SER A 124 14.13 -9.28 -12.97
C SER A 124 12.94 -10.21 -13.13
N GLY A 125 12.68 -10.60 -14.37
CA GLY A 125 11.60 -11.51 -14.74
C GLY A 125 10.26 -10.84 -15.09
N TYR A 126 10.22 -9.49 -15.07
CA TYR A 126 9.04 -8.71 -15.47
C TYR A 126 9.46 -7.55 -16.37
N ASP A 127 9.21 -7.68 -17.66
CA ASP A 127 9.52 -6.64 -18.62
C ASP A 127 8.49 -5.51 -18.57
N ALA A 128 8.89 -4.29 -18.98
CA ALA A 128 7.97 -3.16 -19.13
C ALA A 128 7.10 -3.37 -20.41
N THR A 129 6.21 -4.32 -20.37
CA THR A 129 5.24 -4.66 -21.39
C THR A 129 3.91 -5.02 -20.76
N GLN A 130 2.82 -4.99 -21.51
CA GLN A 130 1.50 -5.42 -21.03
C GLN A 130 1.54 -6.84 -20.44
N VAL A 131 2.29 -7.75 -21.07
CA VAL A 131 2.45 -9.13 -20.58
C VAL A 131 3.26 -9.17 -19.28
N GLY A 132 4.35 -8.38 -19.20
CA GLY A 132 5.19 -8.30 -18.00
C GLY A 132 4.43 -7.68 -16.83
N GLN A 133 3.66 -6.61 -17.06
CA GLN A 133 2.79 -6.01 -16.05
C GLN A 133 1.73 -7.01 -15.55
N LEU A 134 1.05 -7.72 -16.47
CA LEU A 134 0.08 -8.75 -16.08
C LEU A 134 0.72 -9.85 -15.25
N LYS A 135 1.89 -10.34 -15.68
CA LYS A 135 2.63 -11.37 -14.94
C LYS A 135 2.98 -10.89 -13.51
N TYR A 136 3.49 -9.67 -13.38
CA TYR A 136 3.77 -9.06 -12.09
C TYR A 136 2.55 -9.08 -11.17
N LEU A 137 1.39 -8.61 -11.66
CA LEU A 137 0.17 -8.54 -10.87
C LEU A 137 -0.34 -9.93 -10.46
N LEU A 138 -0.25 -10.92 -11.36
CA LEU A 138 -0.67 -12.29 -11.06
C LEU A 138 0.24 -12.95 -10.02
N ASP A 139 1.55 -12.76 -10.11
CA ASP A 139 2.51 -13.32 -9.17
C ASP A 139 2.36 -12.65 -7.79
N LEU A 140 2.21 -11.33 -7.73
CA LEU A 140 1.94 -10.60 -6.48
C LEU A 140 0.62 -11.04 -5.86
N LYS A 141 -0.45 -11.12 -6.64
CA LYS A 141 -1.75 -11.64 -6.18
C LYS A 141 -1.61 -13.03 -5.58
N THR A 142 -0.82 -13.90 -6.20
CA THR A 142 -0.57 -15.27 -5.72
C THR A 142 0.17 -15.25 -4.39
N SER A 143 1.20 -14.42 -4.25
CA SER A 143 1.95 -14.24 -2.99
C SER A 143 1.06 -13.76 -1.84
N ILE A 144 0.20 -12.76 -2.12
CA ILE A 144 -0.77 -12.25 -1.14
C ILE A 144 -1.78 -13.33 -0.74
N LYS A 145 -2.34 -14.05 -1.70
CA LYS A 145 -3.30 -15.13 -1.44
C LYS A 145 -2.67 -16.26 -0.62
N ASN A 146 -1.45 -16.65 -0.94
CA ASN A 146 -0.72 -17.69 -0.19
C ASN A 146 -0.42 -17.27 1.25
N ALA A 147 -0.30 -15.99 1.51
CA ALA A 147 -0.19 -15.45 2.87
C ALA A 147 -1.52 -15.43 3.65
N GLY A 148 -2.64 -15.65 2.99
CA GLY A 148 -3.99 -15.49 3.57
C GLY A 148 -4.59 -14.10 3.36
N GLY A 149 -3.95 -13.25 2.55
CA GLY A 149 -4.46 -11.92 2.23
C GLY A 149 -5.63 -11.94 1.23
N SER A 150 -6.40 -10.87 1.20
CA SER A 150 -7.67 -10.78 0.46
C SER A 150 -7.51 -10.37 -1.01
N GLY A 151 -6.44 -9.65 -1.35
CA GLY A 151 -6.22 -9.21 -2.72
C GLY A 151 -5.31 -8.01 -2.84
N LEU A 152 -5.31 -7.40 -4.04
CA LEU A 152 -4.54 -6.20 -4.33
C LEU A 152 -5.40 -5.15 -5.07
N VAL A 153 -5.01 -3.89 -4.93
CA VAL A 153 -5.56 -2.75 -5.66
C VAL A 153 -4.42 -2.11 -6.46
N TYR A 154 -4.68 -1.89 -7.75
CA TYR A 154 -3.74 -1.19 -8.62
C TYR A 154 -3.84 0.32 -8.40
N TRP A 155 -2.69 1.02 -8.31
CA TRP A 155 -2.66 2.46 -8.08
C TRP A 155 -3.06 3.22 -9.34
N GLU A 156 -4.11 4.02 -9.24
CA GLU A 156 -4.58 4.99 -10.24
C GLU A 156 -4.59 4.49 -11.71
N PRO A 157 -5.23 3.36 -12.03
CA PRO A 157 -5.18 2.77 -13.37
C PRO A 157 -5.90 3.57 -14.45
N ALA A 158 -6.70 4.56 -14.05
CA ALA A 158 -7.55 5.34 -14.94
C ALA A 158 -6.94 6.71 -15.31
N TRP A 159 -5.69 6.98 -14.95
CA TRP A 159 -5.02 8.21 -15.33
C TRP A 159 -4.71 8.21 -16.82
N VAL A 160 -5.05 9.31 -17.47
CA VAL A 160 -4.85 9.50 -18.91
C VAL A 160 -3.87 10.64 -19.10
N SER A 161 -2.81 10.39 -19.86
CA SER A 161 -1.81 11.38 -20.21
C SER A 161 -2.44 12.56 -20.94
N ASN A 162 -2.07 13.75 -20.56
CA ASN A 162 -2.50 14.97 -21.22
C ASN A 162 -1.41 16.06 -21.09
N ASN A 163 -1.40 17.00 -22.03
CA ASN A 163 -0.45 18.11 -22.03
C ASN A 163 -0.92 19.33 -21.20
N CYS A 164 -1.86 19.16 -20.28
CA CYS A 164 -2.36 20.24 -19.45
C CYS A 164 -1.38 20.56 -18.32
N SER A 165 -0.97 21.83 -18.23
CA SER A 165 -0.31 22.37 -17.05
C SER A 165 -1.36 22.75 -16.01
N LYS A 166 -1.28 22.20 -14.82
CA LYS A 166 -2.19 22.53 -13.71
C LYS A 166 -1.39 23.01 -12.50
N ARG A 167 -2.08 23.67 -11.58
CA ARG A 167 -1.50 24.10 -10.29
C ARG A 167 -0.81 22.96 -9.53
N TRP A 168 -1.24 21.74 -9.72
CA TRP A 168 -0.80 20.55 -8.99
C TRP A 168 0.16 19.67 -9.78
N GLY A 169 0.50 20.01 -11.01
CA GLY A 169 1.43 19.28 -11.85
C GLY A 169 1.21 19.53 -13.34
N GLN A 170 2.14 19.06 -14.14
CA GLN A 170 2.08 19.07 -15.61
C GLN A 170 1.88 17.65 -16.09
N GLY A 171 1.01 17.48 -17.07
CA GLY A 171 0.72 16.18 -17.61
C GLY A 171 0.09 15.23 -16.57
N SER A 172 0.25 13.95 -16.76
CA SER A 172 -0.06 12.92 -15.79
C SER A 172 1.24 12.43 -15.15
N HIS A 173 1.42 12.68 -13.87
CA HIS A 173 2.65 12.31 -13.16
C HIS A 173 2.79 10.81 -12.89
N TRP A 174 1.76 10.02 -13.22
CA TRP A 174 1.61 8.63 -12.81
C TRP A 174 1.28 7.72 -13.97
N ASP A 175 1.79 8.03 -15.17
CA ASP A 175 1.56 7.29 -16.41
C ASP A 175 2.31 5.95 -16.43
N ASN A 176 1.97 5.06 -15.53
CA ASN A 176 2.59 3.74 -15.52
C ASN A 176 1.62 2.62 -15.73
#